data_0ab58b3ed7004ddb515dc635acd537df
#
_entry.id   0ab58b3ed7004ddb515dc635acd537df
#
_cell.length_a   1.000
_cell.length_b   1.000
_cell.length_c   1.000
_cell.angle_alpha   90.00
_cell.angle_beta   90.00
_cell.angle_gamma   90.00
#
_symmetry.space_group_name_H-M   'P 1'
#
loop_
_entity.id
_entity.type
_entity.pdbx_description
1 polymer ?
#
loop_
_entity_poly.entity_id
_entity_poly.type
_entity_poly.pdbx_seq_one_letter_code
_entity_poly.pdbx_strand_id
1 'polypeptide(L)'
;MNGKKANNLILIENGLISVYALDDRLTWELGRPSKDNVPDIKLHSATISRKHGRFENMDGIWFYLDNNGKNGTVYNHKHIEPGLKGRKRPLMLNNGDTFVFGGGEKEVINHKTVWGVFLQRDFEENWRVIDSKGLKTLIFKSGDRETTLTDPAPGTVIEKETGIAIYMGDLTYVIGDMRLVSA
;
A
#
# COMPACT_ATOMS: atom_id res chain seq x y z
N MET A 1 -29.54 0.27 4.03
CA MET A 1 -28.52 0.59 5.01
C MET A 1 -27.20 0.86 4.32
N ASN A 2 -26.75 2.08 4.40
CA ASN A 2 -25.45 2.42 3.85
C ASN A 2 -24.36 1.95 4.81
N GLY A 3 -23.94 0.68 4.65
CA GLY A 3 -22.79 0.19 5.34
C GLY A 3 -21.58 1.07 5.02
N LYS A 4 -20.99 1.65 6.07
CA LYS A 4 -19.73 2.36 5.92
C LYS A 4 -18.69 1.34 5.44
N LYS A 5 -18.07 1.59 4.30
CA LYS A 5 -17.02 0.70 3.79
C LYS A 5 -15.83 0.69 4.75
N ALA A 6 -15.24 -0.46 4.96
CA ALA A 6 -14.06 -0.60 5.80
C ALA A 6 -12.86 0.10 5.14
N ASN A 7 -12.02 0.70 5.98
CA ASN A 7 -10.79 1.37 5.55
C ASN A 7 -9.60 0.46 5.86
N ASN A 8 -8.92 0.00 4.84
CA ASN A 8 -7.82 -0.92 4.96
C ASN A 8 -6.55 -0.36 4.33
N LEU A 9 -5.43 -0.57 5.00
CA LEU A 9 -4.11 -0.28 4.45
C LEU A 9 -3.42 -1.60 4.17
N ILE A 10 -3.04 -1.82 2.92
CA ILE A 10 -2.28 -2.99 2.51
C ILE A 10 -0.84 -2.58 2.32
N LEU A 11 0.09 -3.29 2.94
CA LEU A 11 1.51 -3.04 2.82
C LEU A 11 2.24 -4.28 2.31
N ILE A 12 3.20 -4.08 1.43
CA ILE A 12 4.09 -5.13 0.96
C ILE A 12 5.52 -4.71 1.29
N GLU A 13 6.15 -5.49 2.16
CA GLU A 13 7.53 -5.30 2.57
C GLU A 13 8.31 -6.59 2.33
N ASN A 14 9.36 -6.52 1.54
CA ASN A 14 10.23 -7.68 1.23
C ASN A 14 9.42 -8.92 0.83
N GLY A 15 8.45 -8.74 -0.06
CA GLY A 15 7.61 -9.82 -0.57
C GLY A 15 6.50 -10.28 0.37
N LEU A 16 6.42 -9.75 1.59
CA LEU A 16 5.40 -10.10 2.57
C LEU A 16 4.27 -9.07 2.55
N ILE A 17 3.05 -9.56 2.41
CA ILE A 17 1.87 -8.72 2.41
C ILE A 17 1.22 -8.68 3.79
N SER A 18 0.82 -7.50 4.23
CA SER A 18 0.13 -7.28 5.50
C SER A 18 -1.08 -6.37 5.28
N VAL A 19 -2.15 -6.62 6.01
CA VAL A 19 -3.38 -5.81 5.95
C VAL A 19 -3.64 -5.24 7.33
N TYR A 20 -3.87 -3.93 7.38
CA TYR A 20 -4.23 -3.23 8.61
C TYR A 20 -5.64 -2.66 8.47
N ALA A 21 -6.54 -3.13 9.33
CA ALA A 21 -7.90 -2.59 9.43
C ALA A 21 -7.83 -1.27 10.19
N LEU A 22 -7.73 -0.17 9.46
CA LEU A 22 -7.49 1.15 10.06
C LEU A 22 -8.61 1.57 11.03
N ASP A 23 -9.82 1.10 10.81
CA ASP A 23 -10.96 1.46 11.64
C ASP A 23 -10.90 0.89 13.07
N ASP A 24 -9.95 -0.01 13.36
CA ASP A 24 -9.75 -0.55 14.70
C ASP A 24 -9.18 0.48 15.68
N ARG A 25 -8.61 1.58 15.18
CA ARG A 25 -8.06 2.68 16.00
C ARG A 25 -8.26 4.01 15.29
N LEU A 26 -8.09 5.11 16.02
CA LEU A 26 -8.14 6.45 15.43
C LEU A 26 -6.80 6.92 14.88
N THR A 27 -5.70 6.35 15.36
CA THR A 27 -4.34 6.75 14.97
C THR A 27 -3.44 5.54 14.86
N TRP A 28 -2.63 5.51 13.80
CA TRP A 28 -1.64 4.46 13.55
C TRP A 28 -0.29 5.11 13.29
N GLU A 29 0.64 4.92 14.21
CA GLU A 29 2.04 5.32 14.01
C GLU A 29 2.74 4.29 13.13
N LEU A 30 3.42 4.73 12.08
CA LEU A 30 4.13 3.88 11.13
C LEU A 30 5.62 4.16 11.20
N GLY A 31 6.43 3.11 11.35
CA GLY A 31 7.86 3.29 11.41
C GLY A 31 8.65 2.02 11.70
N ARG A 32 9.95 2.19 11.86
CA ARG A 32 10.87 1.10 12.16
C ARG A 32 10.98 0.92 13.68
N PRO A 33 10.66 -0.27 14.20
CA PRO A 33 10.77 -0.50 15.64
C PRO A 33 12.22 -0.41 16.12
N SER A 34 12.38 0.11 17.32
CA SER A 34 13.65 0.19 18.01
C SER A 34 13.44 0.01 19.52
N LYS A 35 14.52 0.00 20.30
CA LYS A 35 14.44 -0.14 21.75
C LYS A 35 13.49 0.89 22.38
N ASP A 36 13.51 2.12 21.88
CA ASP A 36 12.75 3.24 22.44
C ASP A 36 11.56 3.65 21.58
N ASN A 37 11.25 2.90 20.53
CA ASN A 37 10.15 3.23 19.61
C ASN A 37 9.41 1.97 19.17
N VAL A 38 8.12 1.90 19.50
CA VAL A 38 7.27 0.78 19.12
C VAL A 38 6.08 1.33 18.32
N PRO A 39 6.22 1.44 16.99
CA PRO A 39 5.11 1.91 16.15
C PRO A 39 3.99 0.89 16.09
N ASP A 40 2.80 1.34 15.74
CA ASP A 40 1.64 0.45 15.55
C ASP A 40 1.80 -0.39 14.29
N ILE A 41 2.30 0.23 13.22
CA ILE A 41 2.64 -0.44 11.97
C ILE A 41 4.16 -0.53 11.91
N LYS A 42 4.66 -1.76 12.08
CA LYS A 42 6.10 -2.03 12.18
C LYS A 42 6.66 -2.38 10.82
N LEU A 43 7.55 -1.54 10.31
CA LEU A 43 8.27 -1.77 9.07
C LEU A 43 9.75 -1.99 9.38
N HIS A 44 10.34 -3.03 8.81
CA HIS A 44 11.67 -3.50 9.22
C HIS A 44 12.79 -3.07 8.28
N SER A 45 12.47 -2.53 7.11
CA SER A 45 13.49 -2.06 6.19
C SER A 45 14.34 -0.95 6.81
N ALA A 46 15.66 -1.01 6.58
CA ALA A 46 16.60 0.00 7.08
C ALA A 46 16.35 1.40 6.49
N THR A 47 15.63 1.49 5.37
CA THR A 47 15.31 2.79 4.75
C THR A 47 14.14 3.50 5.42
N ILE A 48 13.43 2.82 6.32
CA ILE A 48 12.29 3.38 7.04
C ILE A 48 12.77 4.08 8.31
N SER A 49 12.31 5.30 8.51
CA SER A 49 12.60 6.05 9.74
C SER A 49 11.83 5.47 10.92
N ARG A 50 12.38 5.63 12.14
CA ARG A 50 11.71 5.14 13.36
C ARG A 50 10.32 5.73 13.52
N LYS A 51 10.18 7.03 13.27
CA LYS A 51 8.89 7.72 13.19
C LYS A 51 8.72 8.22 11.77
N HIS A 52 8.24 7.35 10.89
CA HIS A 52 8.18 7.63 9.46
C HIS A 52 6.95 8.44 9.08
N GLY A 53 5.80 8.10 9.64
CA GLY A 53 4.55 8.78 9.37
C GLY A 53 3.43 8.30 10.27
N ARG A 54 2.23 8.82 10.02
CA ARG A 54 1.06 8.49 10.83
C ARG A 54 -0.20 8.53 9.97
N PHE A 55 -1.06 7.54 10.18
CA PHE A 55 -2.42 7.55 9.66
C PHE A 55 -3.35 8.00 10.77
N GLU A 56 -4.24 8.92 10.47
CA GLU A 56 -5.11 9.54 11.48
C GLU A 56 -6.53 9.72 10.94
N ASN A 57 -7.50 9.30 11.76
CA ASN A 57 -8.91 9.52 11.47
C ASN A 57 -9.34 10.86 12.08
N MET A 58 -9.81 11.77 11.24
CA MET A 58 -10.36 13.05 11.66
C MET A 58 -11.80 13.14 11.14
N ASP A 59 -12.75 13.06 12.04
CA ASP A 59 -14.19 13.13 11.74
C ASP A 59 -14.66 12.09 10.70
N GLY A 60 -14.12 10.89 10.77
CA GLY A 60 -14.49 9.80 9.88
C GLY A 60 -13.71 9.74 8.57
N ILE A 61 -12.81 10.69 8.35
CA ILE A 61 -11.96 10.75 7.16
C ILE A 61 -10.53 10.39 7.55
N TRP A 62 -9.90 9.52 6.75
CA TRP A 62 -8.52 9.12 7.00
C TRP A 62 -7.53 10.05 6.30
N PHE A 63 -6.47 10.38 7.02
CA PHE A 63 -5.37 11.23 6.54
C PHE A 63 -4.04 10.53 6.79
N TYR A 64 -3.07 10.83 5.94
CA TYR A 64 -1.68 10.49 6.17
C TYR A 64 -0.88 11.76 6.47
N LEU A 65 -0.03 11.70 7.50
CA LEU A 65 0.90 12.76 7.88
C LEU A 65 2.32 12.21 7.84
N ASP A 66 3.15 12.78 6.96
CA ASP A 66 4.53 12.35 6.82
C ASP A 66 5.43 13.09 7.81
N ASN A 67 6.39 12.38 8.40
CA ASN A 67 7.33 12.97 9.35
C ASN A 67 8.61 13.49 8.70
N ASN A 68 8.67 13.54 7.38
CA ASN A 68 9.82 13.99 6.60
C ASN A 68 11.10 13.20 6.94
N GLY A 69 10.96 11.88 7.00
CA GLY A 69 12.08 10.98 7.24
C GLY A 69 13.14 11.08 6.14
N LYS A 70 14.35 10.65 6.46
CA LYS A 70 15.53 10.77 5.60
C LYS A 70 15.33 10.22 4.19
N ASN A 71 14.63 9.10 4.06
CA ASN A 71 14.42 8.43 2.77
C ASN A 71 13.05 8.69 2.17
N GLY A 72 12.24 9.56 2.78
CA GLY A 72 11.03 10.10 2.21
C GLY A 72 9.88 9.12 2.00
N THR A 73 8.83 9.67 1.42
CA THR A 73 7.61 8.96 1.06
C THR A 73 7.11 9.47 -0.27
N VAL A 74 6.75 8.55 -1.15
CA VAL A 74 6.08 8.87 -2.42
C VAL A 74 4.60 8.55 -2.23
N TYR A 75 3.75 9.51 -2.55
CA TYR A 75 2.29 9.39 -2.43
C TYR A 75 1.65 9.66 -3.78
N ASN A 76 0.91 8.69 -4.30
CA ASN A 76 0.30 8.77 -5.62
C ASN A 76 1.30 9.22 -6.70
N HIS A 77 2.47 8.58 -6.73
CA HIS A 77 3.56 8.80 -7.69
C HIS A 77 4.28 10.15 -7.55
N LYS A 78 4.06 10.86 -6.45
CA LYS A 78 4.73 12.12 -6.18
C LYS A 78 5.43 12.08 -4.83
N HIS A 79 6.69 12.51 -4.80
CA HIS A 79 7.41 12.66 -3.55
C HIS A 79 6.74 13.70 -2.66
N ILE A 80 6.53 13.36 -1.39
CA ILE A 80 5.97 14.30 -0.43
C ILE A 80 7.04 15.31 -0.04
N GLU A 81 6.80 16.58 -0.37
CA GLU A 81 7.71 17.65 -0.01
C GLU A 81 7.48 18.09 1.44
N PRO A 82 8.55 18.44 2.19
CA PRO A 82 8.40 19.03 3.50
C PRO A 82 7.57 20.31 3.43
N GLY A 83 6.64 20.47 4.37
CA GLY A 83 5.87 21.69 4.50
C GLY A 83 6.75 22.87 4.93
N LEU A 84 6.28 24.09 4.71
CA LEU A 84 6.94 25.31 5.16
C LEU A 84 7.21 25.25 6.69
N LYS A 85 8.45 25.54 7.09
CA LYS A 85 8.89 25.52 8.50
C LYS A 85 8.68 24.15 9.17
N GLY A 86 8.77 23.05 8.41
CA GLY A 86 8.62 21.70 8.94
C GLY A 86 7.18 21.33 9.34
N ARG A 87 6.18 22.10 8.93
CA ARG A 87 4.78 21.78 9.22
C ARG A 87 4.33 20.57 8.40
N LYS A 88 3.71 19.61 9.08
CA LYS A 88 3.10 18.47 8.44
C LYS A 88 1.80 18.87 7.75
N ARG A 89 1.64 18.44 6.50
CA ARG A 89 0.39 18.66 5.77
C ARG A 89 -0.40 17.36 5.76
N PRO A 90 -1.59 17.32 6.39
CA PRO A 90 -2.43 16.14 6.29
C PRO A 90 -2.85 15.87 4.83
N LEU A 91 -2.67 14.65 4.38
CA LEU A 91 -3.10 14.21 3.05
C LEU A 91 -4.36 13.39 3.20
N MET A 92 -5.47 13.89 2.69
CA MET A 92 -6.75 13.19 2.72
C MET A 92 -6.69 11.97 1.82
N LEU A 93 -7.00 10.80 2.37
CA LEU A 93 -6.90 9.54 1.65
C LEU A 93 -8.18 9.24 0.86
N ASN A 94 -7.98 8.77 -0.36
CA ASN A 94 -9.04 8.30 -1.23
C ASN A 94 -8.79 6.84 -1.61
N ASN A 95 -9.86 6.11 -1.91
CA ASN A 95 -9.73 4.72 -2.33
C ASN A 95 -8.73 4.57 -3.47
N GLY A 96 -7.77 3.66 -3.34
CA GLY A 96 -6.76 3.41 -4.36
C GLY A 96 -5.49 4.24 -4.23
N ASP A 97 -5.38 5.11 -3.22
CA ASP A 97 -4.17 5.89 -3.01
C ASP A 97 -2.99 4.98 -2.69
N THR A 98 -1.85 5.22 -3.34
CA THR A 98 -0.65 4.40 -3.20
C THR A 98 0.48 5.12 -2.49
N PHE A 99 1.34 4.33 -1.87
CA PHE A 99 2.51 4.81 -1.12
C PHE A 99 3.74 4.00 -1.48
N VAL A 100 4.89 4.67 -1.53
CA VAL A 100 6.19 4.00 -1.47
C VAL A 100 6.98 4.67 -0.35
N PHE A 101 7.33 3.89 0.66
CA PHE A 101 8.08 4.38 1.81
C PHE A 101 9.55 3.98 1.68
N GLY A 102 10.44 4.93 1.92
CA GLY A 102 11.88 4.65 2.03
C GLY A 102 12.67 4.65 0.73
N GLY A 103 12.09 5.06 -0.39
CA GLY A 103 12.74 5.05 -1.70
C GLY A 103 13.50 6.33 -2.08
N GLY A 104 13.65 7.28 -1.16
CA GLY A 104 14.24 8.58 -1.45
C GLY A 104 13.25 9.47 -2.19
N GLU A 105 13.77 10.26 -3.13
CA GLU A 105 12.94 11.16 -3.94
C GLU A 105 12.25 10.43 -5.11
N LYS A 106 12.65 9.20 -5.38
CA LYS A 106 12.15 8.42 -6.52
C LYS A 106 11.19 7.33 -6.07
N GLU A 107 10.22 7.03 -6.91
CA GLU A 107 9.35 5.89 -6.71
C GLU A 107 10.12 4.61 -7.11
N VAL A 108 10.85 4.04 -6.16
CA VAL A 108 11.61 2.81 -6.36
C VAL A 108 10.97 1.70 -5.56
N ILE A 109 10.44 0.68 -6.24
CA ILE A 109 9.83 -0.48 -5.59
C ILE A 109 10.82 -1.65 -5.69
N ASN A 110 11.38 -2.05 -4.54
CA ASN A 110 12.31 -3.17 -4.43
C ASN A 110 12.26 -3.75 -3.01
N HIS A 111 13.15 -4.68 -2.70
CA HIS A 111 13.19 -5.33 -1.38
C HIS A 111 13.55 -4.41 -0.22
N LYS A 112 14.04 -3.20 -0.48
CA LYS A 112 14.39 -2.20 0.56
C LYS A 112 13.29 -1.19 0.81
N THR A 113 12.32 -1.07 -0.09
CA THR A 113 11.23 -0.11 0.06
C THR A 113 9.96 -0.83 0.48
N VAL A 114 9.01 -0.07 1.01
CA VAL A 114 7.70 -0.61 1.37
C VAL A 114 6.67 0.04 0.47
N TRP A 115 5.89 -0.80 -0.20
CA TRP A 115 4.79 -0.34 -1.03
C TRP A 115 3.49 -0.48 -0.26
N GLY A 116 2.55 0.45 -0.46
CA GLY A 116 1.25 0.40 0.17
C GLY A 116 0.13 0.93 -0.68
N VAL A 117 -1.10 0.51 -0.33
CA VAL A 117 -2.32 1.04 -0.95
C VAL A 117 -3.41 1.15 0.10
N PHE A 118 -4.15 2.26 0.04
CA PHE A 118 -5.32 2.47 0.88
C PHE A 118 -6.56 2.06 0.09
N LEU A 119 -7.34 1.12 0.63
CA LEU A 119 -8.55 0.62 0.00
C LEU A 119 -9.75 0.75 0.93
N GLN A 120 -10.84 1.32 0.40
CA GLN A 120 -12.10 1.46 1.12
C GLN A 120 -13.05 0.35 0.67
N ARG A 121 -12.85 -0.83 1.23
CA ARG A 121 -13.70 -1.99 0.97
C ARG A 121 -13.49 -3.05 2.04
N ASP A 122 -14.49 -3.90 2.21
CA ASP A 122 -14.36 -5.13 2.98
C ASP A 122 -13.70 -6.20 2.12
N PHE A 123 -12.79 -6.97 2.69
CA PHE A 123 -12.25 -8.14 2.03
C PHE A 123 -11.65 -9.10 3.06
N GLU A 124 -11.52 -10.36 2.68
CA GLU A 124 -10.89 -11.37 3.51
C GLU A 124 -9.37 -11.36 3.29
N GLU A 125 -8.62 -11.60 4.38
CA GLU A 125 -7.15 -11.67 4.33
C GLU A 125 -6.68 -13.03 3.81
N ASN A 126 -7.08 -13.37 2.60
CA ASN A 126 -6.74 -14.68 2.03
C ASN A 126 -6.01 -14.50 0.69
N TRP A 127 -4.81 -13.95 0.79
CA TRP A 127 -3.98 -13.67 -0.37
C TRP A 127 -3.35 -14.93 -0.93
N ARG A 128 -3.43 -15.10 -2.24
CA ARG A 128 -2.65 -16.09 -2.99
C ARG A 128 -1.51 -15.37 -3.67
N VAL A 129 -0.31 -15.90 -3.54
CA VAL A 129 0.88 -15.28 -4.10
C VAL A 129 1.35 -16.12 -5.29
N ILE A 130 1.49 -15.47 -6.43
CA ILE A 130 1.81 -16.13 -7.70
C ILE A 130 3.16 -15.62 -8.20
N ASP A 131 4.05 -16.51 -8.59
CA ASP A 131 5.31 -16.14 -9.23
C ASP A 131 5.00 -15.59 -10.63
N SER A 132 5.25 -14.29 -10.80
CA SER A 132 5.02 -13.60 -12.07
C SER A 132 6.32 -13.14 -12.72
N LYS A 133 7.46 -13.61 -12.22
CA LYS A 133 8.78 -13.23 -12.72
C LYS A 133 8.93 -13.58 -14.19
N GLY A 134 9.33 -12.58 -14.97
CA GLY A 134 9.56 -12.76 -16.41
C GLY A 134 8.32 -12.66 -17.29
N LEU A 135 7.15 -12.53 -16.69
CA LEU A 135 5.91 -12.34 -17.45
C LEU A 135 5.78 -10.89 -17.88
N LYS A 136 5.63 -10.67 -19.18
CA LYS A 136 5.42 -9.33 -19.74
C LYS A 136 3.96 -9.00 -19.93
N THR A 137 3.14 -10.01 -20.14
CA THR A 137 1.70 -9.86 -20.31
C THR A 137 1.01 -10.72 -19.27
N LEU A 138 0.09 -10.12 -18.54
CA LEU A 138 -0.70 -10.81 -17.54
C LEU A 138 -2.17 -10.68 -17.89
N ILE A 139 -2.86 -11.80 -17.81
CA ILE A 139 -4.30 -11.84 -18.04
C ILE A 139 -4.96 -12.25 -16.74
N PHE A 140 -5.79 -11.37 -16.20
CA PHE A 140 -6.56 -11.64 -14.99
C PHE A 140 -8.01 -11.90 -15.34
N LYS A 141 -8.59 -12.88 -14.68
CA LYS A 141 -10.01 -13.18 -14.79
C LYS A 141 -10.72 -12.96 -13.47
N SER A 142 -11.86 -12.27 -13.52
CA SER A 142 -12.77 -12.11 -12.40
C SER A 142 -14.18 -12.38 -12.93
N GLY A 143 -14.75 -13.54 -12.57
CA GLY A 143 -15.98 -14.02 -13.20
C GLY A 143 -15.77 -14.24 -14.70
N ASP A 144 -16.64 -13.65 -15.52
CA ASP A 144 -16.56 -13.73 -16.99
C ASP A 144 -15.73 -12.60 -17.61
N ARG A 145 -15.18 -11.71 -16.81
CA ARG A 145 -14.44 -10.55 -17.29
C ARG A 145 -12.94 -10.80 -17.25
N GLU A 146 -12.26 -10.39 -18.31
CA GLU A 146 -10.81 -10.43 -18.40
C GLU A 146 -10.22 -9.03 -18.40
N THR A 147 -9.07 -8.90 -17.78
CA THR A 147 -8.24 -7.70 -17.83
C THR A 147 -6.84 -8.10 -18.25
N THR A 148 -6.33 -7.50 -19.31
CA THR A 148 -4.98 -7.77 -19.80
C THR A 148 -4.08 -6.59 -19.48
N LEU A 149 -2.92 -6.89 -18.87
CA LEU A 149 -1.87 -5.91 -18.60
C LEU A 149 -0.65 -6.28 -19.44
N THR A 150 -0.14 -5.32 -20.19
CA THR A 150 1.09 -5.47 -20.97
C THR A 150 2.18 -4.60 -20.34
N ASP A 151 3.29 -5.21 -19.96
CA ASP A 151 4.41 -4.55 -19.29
C ASP A 151 3.97 -3.62 -18.15
N PRO A 152 3.16 -4.10 -17.19
CA PRO A 152 2.72 -3.23 -16.10
C PRO A 152 3.88 -2.83 -15.21
N ALA A 153 3.79 -1.64 -14.62
CA ALA A 153 4.75 -1.21 -13.62
C ALA A 153 4.50 -1.95 -12.28
N PRO A 154 5.55 -2.28 -11.53
CA PRO A 154 5.36 -2.77 -10.15
C PRO A 154 4.50 -1.81 -9.34
N GLY A 155 3.60 -2.34 -8.52
CA GLY A 155 2.64 -1.55 -7.76
C GLY A 155 1.31 -1.34 -8.50
N THR A 156 1.13 -1.89 -9.69
CA THR A 156 -0.15 -1.80 -10.40
C THR A 156 -1.21 -2.61 -9.67
N VAL A 157 -2.35 -1.98 -9.40
CA VAL A 157 -3.48 -2.59 -8.70
C VAL A 157 -4.66 -2.72 -9.66
N ILE A 158 -5.22 -3.93 -9.72
CA ILE A 158 -6.50 -4.16 -10.36
C ILE A 158 -7.51 -4.42 -9.26
N GLU A 159 -8.47 -3.53 -9.11
CA GLU A 159 -9.55 -3.68 -8.14
C GLU A 159 -10.86 -3.90 -8.87
N LYS A 160 -11.51 -5.03 -8.57
CA LYS A 160 -12.85 -5.35 -9.04
C LYS A 160 -13.74 -5.57 -7.82
N GLU A 161 -15.03 -5.57 -8.02
CA GLU A 161 -15.98 -5.81 -6.93
C GLU A 161 -15.69 -7.13 -6.22
N THR A 162 -15.32 -8.16 -6.94
CA THR A 162 -15.17 -9.53 -6.45
C THR A 162 -13.71 -9.92 -6.12
N GLY A 163 -12.74 -9.06 -6.39
CA GLY A 163 -11.35 -9.40 -6.12
C GLY A 163 -10.36 -8.29 -6.42
N ILE A 164 -9.12 -8.52 -6.00
CA ILE A 164 -8.01 -7.58 -6.18
C ILE A 164 -6.80 -8.36 -6.69
N ALA A 165 -6.05 -7.74 -7.60
CA ALA A 165 -4.72 -8.20 -7.97
C ALA A 165 -3.71 -7.06 -7.80
N ILE A 166 -2.56 -7.36 -7.22
CA ILE A 166 -1.46 -6.41 -7.05
C ILE A 166 -0.22 -7.01 -7.71
N TYR A 167 0.24 -6.33 -8.76
CA TYR A 167 1.43 -6.76 -9.49
C TYR A 167 2.67 -6.06 -8.94
N MET A 168 3.64 -6.84 -8.48
CA MET A 168 4.88 -6.31 -7.90
C MET A 168 6.13 -6.66 -8.71
N GLY A 169 5.96 -7.11 -9.94
CA GLY A 169 7.05 -7.50 -10.81
C GLY A 169 7.30 -8.99 -10.79
N ASP A 170 8.01 -9.48 -9.79
CA ASP A 170 8.32 -10.90 -9.62
C ASP A 170 7.21 -11.69 -8.93
N LEU A 171 6.40 -11.03 -8.14
CA LEU A 171 5.25 -11.63 -7.46
C LEU A 171 3.97 -10.86 -7.78
N THR A 172 2.88 -11.61 -7.90
CA THR A 172 1.53 -11.05 -8.03
C THR A 172 0.67 -11.58 -6.89
N TYR A 173 0.02 -10.67 -6.17
CA TYR A 173 -0.87 -10.99 -5.05
C TYR A 173 -2.30 -10.91 -5.53
N VAL A 174 -3.09 -11.95 -5.29
CA VAL A 174 -4.50 -11.99 -5.67
C VAL A 174 -5.36 -12.39 -4.50
N ILE A 175 -6.55 -11.81 -4.42
CA ILE A 175 -7.53 -12.11 -3.38
C ILE A 175 -8.93 -12.11 -4.00
N GLY A 176 -9.82 -12.86 -3.39
CA GLY A 176 -11.19 -12.98 -3.86
C GLY A 176 -11.28 -13.80 -5.14
N ASP A 177 -12.18 -13.40 -6.03
CA ASP A 177 -12.42 -14.08 -7.31
C ASP A 177 -11.43 -13.66 -8.42
N MET A 178 -10.36 -13.01 -8.08
CA MET A 178 -9.33 -12.62 -9.06
C MET A 178 -8.38 -13.80 -9.30
N ARG A 179 -8.17 -14.15 -10.55
CA ARG A 179 -7.27 -15.21 -10.95
C ARG A 179 -6.33 -14.74 -12.04
N LEU A 180 -5.05 -15.06 -11.91
CA LEU A 180 -4.10 -14.89 -12.99
C LEU A 180 -4.25 -16.09 -13.94
N VAL A 181 -4.73 -15.82 -15.13
CA VAL A 181 -4.84 -16.82 -16.18
C VAL A 181 -3.62 -16.61 -17.05
N SER A 182 -2.91 -17.64 -17.37
CA SER A 182 -1.69 -17.67 -18.17
C SER A 182 -1.41 -16.43 -19.05
N ALA A 183 -0.19 -16.09 -19.15
CA ALA A 183 0.30 -15.05 -20.06
C ALA A 183 0.42 -15.57 -21.49
#